data_6d468f218f0ec8f9e608c76158f88aff
#
_entry.id   6d468f218f0ec8f9e608c76158f88aff
#
_cell.length_a   1.000
_cell.length_b   1.000
_cell.length_c   1.000
_cell.angle_alpha   90.00
_cell.angle_beta   90.00
_cell.angle_gamma   90.00
#
_symmetry.space_group_name_H-M   'P 1'
#
loop_
_entity.id
_entity.type
_entity.pdbx_description
1 polymer ?
#
loop_
_entity_poly.entity_id
_entity_poly.type
_entity_poly.pdbx_seq_one_letter_code
_entity_poly.pdbx_strand_id
1 'polypeptide(L)'
;MKRIMKRIIKQVLVGMLCLTLLQSPVFLLQTYAKPANLHSAGAVLMDADTGRILYGKNEKIPYAMASTTKIMTCILALELGDEKQVVTISENAARQPDVQMNAKAGEQYYLKDLLHSTMLESHNDSAVAVAEAIGGTVERFVQMMDAKAEAIGCIHTNFVTPNGLDGADGGGDHQTTAKELAMILRYCIETSSKAETFLEITGTKTYEFQELNQKRYVMCQNHNSLLSSYEGTITGKTGFTSKAGYCFAGAAKRGEKTMIIALLGAGGYPHKSYKWKDAYQLLDYGFGEFSYETIGKEQWIFQEIPVADGMKETVKINTDAKTFTYLLGPGEAVQCKVEVAKQLQAPVEKNMVVGRIYYELNGKIIEQFKVFTDENVEKSTFWNRSRKWLRNIQDFVLYLIKK
;
A
#
# COMPACT_ATOMS: atom_id res chain seq x y z
N MET A 1 16.98 -5.05 -71.66
CA MET A 1 15.70 -5.27 -70.97
C MET A 1 15.85 -5.88 -69.54
N LYS A 2 16.46 -7.04 -69.36
CA LYS A 2 16.62 -7.70 -68.04
C LYS A 2 17.33 -6.89 -66.93
N ARG A 3 18.30 -6.02 -67.26
CA ARG A 3 19.02 -5.18 -66.28
C ARG A 3 18.18 -4.00 -65.76
N ILE A 4 17.38 -3.40 -66.62
CA ILE A 4 16.49 -2.27 -66.30
C ILE A 4 15.36 -2.77 -65.36
N MET A 5 14.79 -3.92 -65.71
CA MET A 5 13.74 -4.56 -64.91
C MET A 5 14.19 -4.94 -63.48
N LYS A 6 15.43 -5.48 -63.33
CA LYS A 6 16.03 -5.75 -62.01
C LYS A 6 16.24 -4.47 -61.18
N ARG A 7 16.57 -3.36 -61.81
CA ARG A 7 16.77 -2.06 -61.14
C ARG A 7 15.45 -1.46 -60.66
N ILE A 8 14.40 -1.57 -61.46
CA ILE A 8 13.06 -1.11 -61.10
C ILE A 8 12.48 -1.97 -59.96
N ILE A 9 12.62 -3.30 -59.99
CA ILE A 9 12.17 -4.21 -58.95
C ILE A 9 12.90 -3.92 -57.61
N LYS A 10 14.23 -3.63 -57.67
CA LYS A 10 14.98 -3.28 -56.46
C LYS A 10 14.55 -1.93 -55.87
N GLN A 11 14.24 -0.94 -56.70
CA GLN A 11 13.73 0.36 -56.24
C GLN A 11 12.30 0.26 -55.65
N VAL A 12 11.42 -0.56 -56.23
CA VAL A 12 10.09 -0.83 -55.70
C VAL A 12 10.14 -1.59 -54.39
N LEU A 13 11.03 -2.58 -54.26
CA LEU A 13 11.25 -3.32 -53.02
C LEU A 13 11.82 -2.43 -51.89
N VAL A 14 12.77 -1.55 -52.19
CA VAL A 14 13.27 -0.57 -51.23
C VAL A 14 12.20 0.44 -50.83
N GLY A 15 11.41 0.92 -51.80
CA GLY A 15 10.30 1.82 -51.53
C GLY A 15 9.21 1.17 -50.65
N MET A 16 8.84 -0.10 -50.88
CA MET A 16 7.94 -0.86 -50.01
C MET A 16 8.49 -1.08 -48.62
N LEU A 17 9.80 -1.38 -48.50
CA LEU A 17 10.45 -1.57 -47.17
C LEU A 17 10.47 -0.25 -46.38
N CYS A 18 10.68 0.88 -47.04
CA CYS A 18 10.62 2.21 -46.40
C CYS A 18 9.18 2.58 -45.99
N LEU A 19 8.13 2.21 -46.77
CA LEU A 19 6.74 2.45 -46.40
C LEU A 19 6.27 1.61 -45.21
N THR A 20 6.75 0.36 -45.09
CA THR A 20 6.41 -0.50 -43.94
C THR A 20 7.08 -0.04 -42.65
N LEU A 21 8.26 0.59 -42.71
CA LEU A 21 8.93 1.19 -41.54
C LEU A 21 8.24 2.48 -41.05
N LEU A 22 7.52 3.20 -41.94
CA LEU A 22 6.75 4.39 -41.58
C LEU A 22 5.38 4.08 -40.98
N GLN A 23 4.91 2.83 -41.06
CA GLN A 23 3.63 2.39 -40.48
C GLN A 23 3.78 1.65 -39.14
N SER A 24 4.99 1.52 -38.62
CA SER A 24 5.17 1.06 -37.24
C SER A 24 4.56 2.11 -36.32
N PRO A 25 3.55 1.77 -35.50
CA PRO A 25 3.10 2.72 -34.48
C PRO A 25 4.32 3.02 -33.60
N VAL A 26 4.81 4.25 -33.69
CA VAL A 26 5.77 4.75 -32.72
C VAL A 26 4.98 4.82 -31.41
N PHE A 27 5.02 3.77 -30.61
CA PHE A 27 4.66 3.83 -29.22
C PHE A 27 5.62 4.82 -28.59
N LEU A 28 5.23 6.09 -28.54
CA LEU A 28 5.85 7.04 -27.64
C LEU A 28 5.63 6.49 -26.23
N LEU A 29 6.64 5.82 -25.69
CA LEU A 29 6.71 5.53 -24.27
C LEU A 29 6.68 6.90 -23.58
N GLN A 30 5.49 7.26 -23.08
CA GLN A 30 5.29 8.47 -22.31
C GLN A 30 5.97 8.21 -20.96
N THR A 31 7.22 8.67 -20.81
CA THR A 31 7.92 8.61 -19.52
C THR A 31 7.37 9.73 -18.63
N TYR A 32 6.90 9.36 -17.45
CA TYR A 32 6.47 10.32 -16.44
C TYR A 32 7.66 10.66 -15.55
N ALA A 33 8.11 11.90 -15.62
CA ALA A 33 9.22 12.36 -14.78
C ALA A 33 8.86 12.23 -13.29
N LYS A 34 9.84 11.83 -12.47
CA LYS A 34 9.69 11.81 -11.01
C LYS A 34 9.15 13.17 -10.55
N PRO A 35 8.06 13.21 -9.74
CA PRO A 35 7.46 14.46 -9.30
C PRO A 35 8.50 15.40 -8.67
N ALA A 36 8.63 16.58 -9.26
CA ALA A 36 9.47 17.63 -8.76
C ALA A 36 8.59 18.86 -8.44
N ASN A 37 8.96 19.63 -7.45
CA ASN A 37 8.28 20.89 -7.12
C ASN A 37 6.79 20.77 -6.75
N LEU A 38 6.43 19.73 -5.97
CA LEU A 38 5.09 19.66 -5.38
C LEU A 38 4.83 20.87 -4.49
N HIS A 39 3.61 21.41 -4.53
CA HIS A 39 3.17 22.53 -3.68
C HIS A 39 2.94 22.08 -2.23
N SER A 40 2.61 20.82 -2.01
CA SER A 40 2.39 20.23 -0.68
C SER A 40 3.66 20.28 0.16
N ALA A 41 3.53 20.67 1.44
CA ALA A 41 4.61 20.65 2.41
C ALA A 41 5.06 19.22 2.73
N GLY A 42 4.11 18.31 2.95
CA GLY A 42 4.29 16.87 3.06
C GLY A 42 3.50 16.14 1.99
N ALA A 43 4.10 15.16 1.31
CA ALA A 43 3.43 14.37 0.26
C ALA A 43 3.94 12.93 0.23
N VAL A 44 3.05 12.00 -0.11
CA VAL A 44 3.39 10.60 -0.32
C VAL A 44 2.57 10.00 -1.46
N LEU A 45 3.21 9.11 -2.22
CA LEU A 45 2.58 8.12 -3.08
C LEU A 45 2.91 6.74 -2.53
N MET A 46 1.90 5.91 -2.32
CA MET A 46 2.01 4.57 -1.74
C MET A 46 1.30 3.55 -2.62
N ASP A 47 1.92 2.40 -2.79
CA ASP A 47 1.27 1.20 -3.29
C ASP A 47 0.32 0.64 -2.23
N ALA A 48 -0.95 0.47 -2.56
CA ALA A 48 -1.95 0.01 -1.59
C ALA A 48 -1.76 -1.46 -1.19
N ASP A 49 -1.34 -2.30 -2.11
CA ASP A 49 -1.15 -3.74 -1.87
C ASP A 49 -0.07 -3.98 -0.81
N THR A 50 1.13 -3.46 -1.02
CA THR A 50 2.27 -3.71 -0.14
C THR A 50 2.45 -2.67 0.97
N GLY A 51 1.82 -1.49 0.86
CA GLY A 51 2.09 -0.34 1.73
C GLY A 51 3.44 0.33 1.45
N ARG A 52 4.08 -0.02 0.33
CA ARG A 52 5.37 0.55 -0.07
C ARG A 52 5.22 2.00 -0.49
N ILE A 53 6.11 2.86 0.02
CA ILE A 53 6.22 4.25 -0.43
C ILE A 53 7.00 4.28 -1.74
N LEU A 54 6.35 4.78 -2.80
CA LEU A 54 6.89 4.94 -4.14
C LEU A 54 7.50 6.33 -4.35
N TYR A 55 6.96 7.32 -3.66
CA TYR A 55 7.46 8.69 -3.60
C TYR A 55 7.18 9.32 -2.25
N GLY A 56 8.13 10.08 -1.70
CA GLY A 56 7.98 10.84 -0.46
C GLY A 56 8.64 12.21 -0.54
N LYS A 57 7.94 13.23 -0.05
CA LYS A 57 8.44 14.58 0.22
C LYS A 57 8.07 14.94 1.65
N ASN A 58 9.06 15.08 2.54
CA ASN A 58 8.81 15.36 3.96
C ASN A 58 7.73 14.44 4.57
N GLU A 59 7.64 13.22 4.09
CA GLU A 59 6.53 12.28 4.33
C GLU A 59 6.43 11.82 5.78
N LYS A 60 7.48 12.06 6.57
CA LYS A 60 7.56 11.71 8.00
C LYS A 60 7.46 12.93 8.93
N ILE A 61 7.39 14.15 8.38
CA ILE A 61 7.24 15.36 9.16
C ILE A 61 5.76 15.55 9.51
N PRO A 62 5.42 15.75 10.80
CA PRO A 62 4.04 16.01 11.21
C PRO A 62 3.54 17.38 10.73
N TYR A 63 2.29 17.40 10.27
CA TYR A 63 1.56 18.60 9.86
C TYR A 63 0.12 18.53 10.34
N ALA A 64 -0.51 19.67 10.55
CA ALA A 64 -1.95 19.74 10.74
C ALA A 64 -2.66 19.13 9.54
N MET A 65 -3.70 18.32 9.79
CA MET A 65 -4.32 17.49 8.77
C MET A 65 -5.72 17.95 8.33
N ALA A 66 -6.29 18.94 9.05
CA ALA A 66 -7.64 19.43 8.82
C ALA A 66 -8.67 18.27 8.69
N SER A 67 -9.72 18.44 7.89
CA SER A 67 -10.80 17.46 7.73
C SER A 67 -10.39 16.13 7.06
N THR A 68 -9.12 15.88 6.70
CA THR A 68 -8.69 14.52 6.37
C THR A 68 -8.77 13.58 7.58
N THR A 69 -8.81 14.12 8.79
CA THR A 69 -9.18 13.45 10.06
C THR A 69 -10.43 12.59 9.95
N LYS A 70 -11.43 13.07 9.19
CA LYS A 70 -12.73 12.40 9.05
C LYS A 70 -12.65 11.00 8.39
N ILE A 71 -11.52 10.66 7.77
CA ILE A 71 -11.21 9.30 7.32
C ILE A 71 -11.22 8.34 8.53
N MET A 72 -10.50 8.70 9.61
CA MET A 72 -10.48 7.90 10.84
C MET A 72 -11.84 7.90 11.53
N THR A 73 -12.52 9.03 11.57
CA THR A 73 -13.89 9.13 12.15
C THR A 73 -14.85 8.20 11.43
N CYS A 74 -14.83 8.18 10.11
CA CYS A 74 -15.71 7.34 9.30
C CYS A 74 -15.43 5.85 9.52
N ILE A 75 -14.18 5.41 9.44
CA ILE A 75 -13.85 3.98 9.55
C ILE A 75 -14.16 3.45 10.94
N LEU A 76 -13.87 4.20 12.01
CA LEU A 76 -14.23 3.80 13.37
C LEU A 76 -15.73 3.68 13.56
N ALA A 77 -16.49 4.63 13.02
CA ALA A 77 -17.95 4.58 13.12
C ALA A 77 -18.54 3.39 12.34
N LEU A 78 -17.96 3.03 11.21
CA LEU A 78 -18.38 1.84 10.45
C LEU A 78 -18.04 0.53 11.18
N GLU A 79 -16.87 0.47 11.83
CA GLU A 79 -16.42 -0.75 12.52
C GLU A 79 -17.17 -1.00 13.85
N LEU A 80 -17.59 0.06 14.52
CA LEU A 80 -18.11 0.00 15.89
C LEU A 80 -19.62 0.27 16.00
N GLY A 81 -20.20 0.91 14.98
CA GLY A 81 -21.61 1.24 14.93
C GLY A 81 -22.42 0.38 13.95
N ASP A 82 -23.73 0.57 13.98
CA ASP A 82 -24.64 0.04 12.97
C ASP A 82 -25.08 1.19 12.06
N GLU A 83 -24.99 1.01 10.76
CA GLU A 83 -25.38 2.02 9.76
C GLU A 83 -26.84 2.51 9.91
N LYS A 84 -27.71 1.66 10.45
CA LYS A 84 -29.11 1.97 10.75
C LYS A 84 -29.32 2.53 12.15
N GLN A 85 -28.27 2.67 12.96
CA GLN A 85 -28.34 3.28 14.28
C GLN A 85 -28.88 4.70 14.15
N VAL A 86 -29.87 5.03 14.98
CA VAL A 86 -30.41 6.40 15.08
C VAL A 86 -29.48 7.23 15.96
N VAL A 87 -29.02 8.33 15.41
CA VAL A 87 -28.15 9.31 16.07
C VAL A 87 -28.96 10.58 16.32
N THR A 88 -29.02 11.03 17.58
CA THR A 88 -29.63 12.29 17.97
C THR A 88 -28.56 13.37 18.03
N ILE A 89 -28.78 14.48 17.35
CA ILE A 89 -27.89 15.65 17.39
C ILE A 89 -27.90 16.27 18.78
N SER A 90 -26.72 16.35 19.39
CA SER A 90 -26.56 17.03 20.70
C SER A 90 -26.45 18.53 20.51
N GLU A 91 -26.56 19.28 21.63
CA GLU A 91 -26.28 20.72 21.62
C GLU A 91 -24.81 21.03 21.23
N ASN A 92 -23.87 20.17 21.64
CA ASN A 92 -22.44 20.32 21.29
C ASN A 92 -22.25 20.12 19.80
N ALA A 93 -22.81 19.08 19.21
CA ALA A 93 -22.73 18.84 17.77
C ALA A 93 -23.36 19.99 16.98
N ALA A 94 -24.56 20.46 17.38
CA ALA A 94 -25.28 21.55 16.72
C ALA A 94 -24.54 22.91 16.76
N ARG A 95 -23.62 23.10 17.70
CA ARG A 95 -22.82 24.34 17.86
C ARG A 95 -21.46 24.30 17.22
N GLN A 96 -21.13 23.22 16.51
CA GLN A 96 -19.81 23.15 15.85
C GLN A 96 -19.67 24.28 14.81
N PRO A 97 -18.47 24.86 14.64
CA PRO A 97 -18.25 25.89 13.63
C PRO A 97 -18.30 25.33 12.20
N ASP A 98 -18.44 26.22 11.24
CA ASP A 98 -18.44 25.88 9.81
C ASP A 98 -17.22 25.02 9.38
N VAL A 99 -17.43 24.08 8.48
CA VAL A 99 -18.58 23.75 7.61
C VAL A 99 -19.60 22.91 8.38
N GLN A 100 -20.88 23.22 8.24
CA GLN A 100 -21.98 22.56 8.98
C GLN A 100 -23.11 22.09 8.04
N MET A 101 -23.75 20.99 8.42
CA MET A 101 -25.07 20.62 7.92
C MET A 101 -26.14 21.58 8.49
N ASN A 102 -25.81 22.35 9.54
CA ASN A 102 -26.69 23.20 10.34
C ASN A 102 -27.80 22.39 11.02
N ALA A 103 -27.48 21.19 11.50
CA ALA A 103 -28.40 20.36 12.25
C ALA A 103 -28.78 21.02 13.59
N LYS A 104 -30.03 20.85 14.01
CA LYS A 104 -30.51 21.37 15.29
C LYS A 104 -30.42 20.29 16.36
N ALA A 105 -30.16 20.68 17.60
CA ALA A 105 -30.21 19.78 18.72
C ALA A 105 -31.59 19.08 18.80
N GLY A 106 -31.59 17.76 19.00
CA GLY A 106 -32.74 16.91 19.01
C GLY A 106 -33.20 16.36 17.65
N GLU A 107 -32.64 16.85 16.51
CA GLU A 107 -32.84 16.21 15.21
C GLU A 107 -32.24 14.81 15.21
N GLN A 108 -32.84 13.88 14.47
CA GLN A 108 -32.42 12.49 14.40
C GLN A 108 -32.15 12.05 12.97
N TYR A 109 -31.05 11.33 12.78
CA TYR A 109 -30.59 10.81 11.51
C TYR A 109 -30.07 9.38 11.65
N TYR A 110 -30.01 8.62 10.57
CA TYR A 110 -29.27 7.37 10.57
C TYR A 110 -27.77 7.63 10.57
N LEU A 111 -26.99 6.77 11.21
CA LEU A 111 -25.53 6.85 11.22
C LEU A 111 -24.97 6.92 9.78
N LYS A 112 -25.48 6.08 8.87
CA LYS A 112 -25.09 6.08 7.44
C LYS A 112 -25.25 7.47 6.80
N ASP A 113 -26.32 8.17 7.09
CA ASP A 113 -26.62 9.50 6.53
C ASP A 113 -25.61 10.54 7.04
N LEU A 114 -25.30 10.50 8.32
CA LEU A 114 -24.29 11.38 8.93
C LEU A 114 -22.88 11.06 8.42
N LEU A 115 -22.56 9.81 8.09
CA LEU A 115 -21.29 9.44 7.50
C LEU A 115 -21.15 9.99 6.07
N HIS A 116 -22.21 9.94 5.25
CA HIS A 116 -22.21 10.62 3.94
C HIS A 116 -22.04 12.13 4.09
N SER A 117 -22.80 12.76 4.99
CA SER A 117 -22.65 14.17 5.32
C SER A 117 -21.23 14.54 5.75
N THR A 118 -20.63 13.75 6.61
CA THR A 118 -19.26 13.92 7.11
C THR A 118 -18.20 13.78 5.99
N MET A 119 -18.36 12.81 5.10
CA MET A 119 -17.35 12.52 4.09
C MET A 119 -17.48 13.36 2.83
N LEU A 120 -18.69 13.61 2.35
CA LEU A 120 -18.95 14.33 1.11
C LEU A 120 -18.80 15.84 1.29
N GLU A 121 -19.58 16.42 2.23
CA GLU A 121 -19.62 17.86 2.49
C GLU A 121 -18.63 18.30 3.58
N SER A 122 -18.09 17.34 4.32
CA SER A 122 -17.17 17.64 5.44
C SER A 122 -17.83 18.32 6.64
N HIS A 123 -19.12 18.13 6.89
CA HIS A 123 -19.85 18.77 7.97
C HIS A 123 -19.28 18.42 9.35
N ASN A 124 -18.99 19.44 10.14
CA ASN A 124 -18.38 19.32 11.47
C ASN A 124 -19.37 18.84 12.53
N ASP A 125 -20.60 19.33 12.47
CA ASP A 125 -21.70 18.91 13.33
C ASP A 125 -22.03 17.42 13.16
N SER A 126 -22.06 16.94 11.92
CA SER A 126 -22.24 15.51 11.63
C SER A 126 -21.10 14.66 12.19
N ALA A 127 -19.83 15.09 12.03
CA ALA A 127 -18.69 14.35 12.53
C ALA A 127 -18.67 14.26 14.07
N VAL A 128 -19.06 15.34 14.77
CA VAL A 128 -19.17 15.34 16.23
C VAL A 128 -20.36 14.48 16.70
N ALA A 129 -21.51 14.56 16.03
CA ALA A 129 -22.65 13.70 16.35
C ALA A 129 -22.30 12.21 16.19
N VAL A 130 -21.57 11.85 15.13
CA VAL A 130 -21.05 10.49 14.92
C VAL A 130 -20.11 10.08 16.06
N ALA A 131 -19.17 10.95 16.44
CA ALA A 131 -18.22 10.69 17.51
C ALA A 131 -18.91 10.45 18.86
N GLU A 132 -19.90 11.27 19.21
CA GLU A 132 -20.69 11.14 20.44
C GLU A 132 -21.53 9.85 20.42
N ALA A 133 -22.14 9.51 19.29
CA ALA A 133 -22.95 8.31 19.16
C ALA A 133 -22.14 7.01 19.33
N ILE A 134 -20.91 6.99 18.87
CA ILE A 134 -20.03 5.82 18.93
C ILE A 134 -19.20 5.78 20.22
N GLY A 135 -18.62 6.91 20.61
CA GLY A 135 -17.74 7.01 21.78
C GLY A 135 -18.50 7.25 23.10
N GLY A 136 -19.75 7.71 23.03
CA GLY A 136 -20.50 8.26 24.18
C GLY A 136 -20.10 9.69 24.50
N THR A 137 -18.83 10.06 24.34
CA THR A 137 -18.30 11.44 24.37
C THR A 137 -17.27 11.65 23.29
N VAL A 138 -17.01 12.92 22.94
CA VAL A 138 -15.99 13.29 21.97
C VAL A 138 -14.59 12.85 22.44
N GLU A 139 -14.28 13.07 23.71
CA GLU A 139 -12.97 12.73 24.29
C GLU A 139 -12.69 11.23 24.21
N ARG A 140 -13.69 10.41 24.54
CA ARG A 140 -13.55 8.94 24.42
C ARG A 140 -13.39 8.50 22.99
N PHE A 141 -14.13 9.10 22.07
CA PHE A 141 -13.98 8.79 20.64
C PHE A 141 -12.60 9.17 20.11
N VAL A 142 -12.05 10.31 20.53
CA VAL A 142 -10.67 10.74 20.19
C VAL A 142 -9.64 9.73 20.71
N GLN A 143 -9.79 9.25 21.96
CA GLN A 143 -8.92 8.18 22.47
C GLN A 143 -9.01 6.89 21.63
N MET A 144 -10.20 6.57 21.12
CA MET A 144 -10.36 5.42 20.20
C MET A 144 -9.68 5.68 18.84
N MET A 145 -9.68 6.93 18.35
CA MET A 145 -8.96 7.32 17.13
C MET A 145 -7.44 7.14 17.31
N ASP A 146 -6.87 7.58 18.43
CA ASP A 146 -5.45 7.43 18.73
C ASP A 146 -5.07 5.96 18.91
N ALA A 147 -5.87 5.19 19.64
CA ALA A 147 -5.64 3.75 19.79
C ALA A 147 -5.67 3.00 18.44
N LYS A 148 -6.58 3.39 17.54
CA LYS A 148 -6.63 2.83 16.19
C LYS A 148 -5.41 3.26 15.36
N ALA A 149 -4.98 4.52 15.44
CA ALA A 149 -3.79 5.00 14.76
C ALA A 149 -2.53 4.23 15.22
N GLU A 150 -2.38 4.03 16.52
CA GLU A 150 -1.29 3.23 17.08
C GLU A 150 -1.32 1.77 16.58
N ALA A 151 -2.50 1.16 16.56
CA ALA A 151 -2.69 -0.21 16.05
C ALA A 151 -2.35 -0.34 14.54
N ILE A 152 -2.53 0.72 13.76
CA ILE A 152 -2.10 0.80 12.35
C ILE A 152 -0.58 1.04 12.23
N GLY A 153 0.09 1.50 13.30
CA GLY A 153 1.51 1.85 13.32
C GLY A 153 1.79 3.33 13.05
N CYS A 154 0.80 4.20 13.29
CA CYS A 154 0.90 5.66 13.13
C CYS A 154 1.34 6.30 14.44
N ILE A 155 2.63 6.37 14.68
CA ILE A 155 3.24 6.83 15.96
C ILE A 155 3.46 8.35 16.05
N HIS A 156 3.27 9.08 14.96
CA HIS A 156 3.40 10.55 14.89
C HIS A 156 2.05 11.23 14.63
N THR A 157 0.97 10.46 14.74
CA THR A 157 -0.41 10.94 14.60
C THR A 157 -0.99 11.19 15.98
N ASN A 158 -1.57 12.36 16.19
CA ASN A 158 -2.31 12.74 17.40
C ASN A 158 -3.65 13.36 17.00
N PHE A 159 -4.72 12.75 17.43
CA PHE A 159 -6.07 13.25 17.21
C PHE A 159 -6.52 14.05 18.44
N VAL A 160 -7.09 15.23 18.23
CA VAL A 160 -7.66 16.08 19.28
C VAL A 160 -9.17 16.30 19.04
N THR A 161 -9.57 16.23 17.77
CA THR A 161 -10.96 16.44 17.37
C THR A 161 -11.39 15.39 16.34
N PRO A 162 -12.67 14.98 16.30
CA PRO A 162 -13.16 14.02 15.30
C PRO A 162 -13.44 14.67 13.93
N ASN A 163 -13.49 15.99 13.86
CA ASN A 163 -13.81 16.77 12.65
C ASN A 163 -12.60 17.36 11.96
N GLY A 164 -11.43 17.40 12.61
CA GLY A 164 -10.20 17.95 12.08
C GLY A 164 -10.00 19.43 12.26
N LEU A 165 -10.72 20.06 13.17
CA LEU A 165 -10.41 21.41 13.63
C LEU A 165 -9.11 21.41 14.41
N ASP A 166 -8.35 22.49 14.28
CA ASP A 166 -7.09 22.65 14.97
C ASP A 166 -7.28 22.63 16.49
N GLY A 167 -6.37 21.98 17.20
CA GLY A 167 -6.37 21.88 18.65
C GLY A 167 -5.07 21.27 19.14
N ALA A 168 -4.92 21.21 20.46
CA ALA A 168 -3.84 20.51 21.14
C ALA A 168 -4.34 19.92 22.45
N ASP A 169 -3.73 18.84 22.88
CA ASP A 169 -3.99 18.16 24.16
C ASP A 169 -2.67 17.69 24.81
N GLY A 170 -2.75 16.76 25.78
CA GLY A 170 -1.56 16.19 26.43
C GLY A 170 -0.65 15.39 25.50
N GLY A 171 -1.13 14.91 24.35
CA GLY A 171 -0.37 14.22 23.32
C GLY A 171 0.30 15.18 22.31
N GLY A 172 -0.15 16.41 22.25
CA GLY A 172 0.39 17.43 21.34
C GLY A 172 -0.65 18.10 20.45
N ASP A 173 -0.20 18.64 19.32
CA ASP A 173 -1.05 19.25 18.31
C ASP A 173 -1.88 18.19 17.56
N HIS A 174 -3.05 18.59 17.04
CA HIS A 174 -3.84 17.78 16.11
C HIS A 174 -3.11 17.67 14.77
N GLN A 175 -2.38 16.57 14.56
CA GLN A 175 -1.47 16.42 13.44
C GLN A 175 -1.26 14.96 13.02
N THR A 176 -0.73 14.79 11.82
CA THR A 176 -0.27 13.50 11.27
C THR A 176 0.88 13.74 10.28
N THR A 177 1.52 12.67 9.81
CA THR A 177 2.46 12.73 8.69
C THR A 177 1.77 12.29 7.39
N ALA A 178 2.28 12.72 6.23
CA ALA A 178 1.72 12.27 4.95
C ALA A 178 1.80 10.74 4.80
N LYS A 179 2.89 10.11 5.30
CA LYS A 179 3.02 8.66 5.36
C LYS A 179 1.91 8.01 6.18
N GLU A 180 1.66 8.51 7.39
CA GLU A 180 0.70 7.90 8.30
C GLU A 180 -0.74 8.12 7.85
N LEU A 181 -1.04 9.28 7.27
CA LEU A 181 -2.35 9.53 6.64
C LEU A 181 -2.62 8.54 5.48
N ALA A 182 -1.60 8.23 4.68
CA ALA A 182 -1.73 7.21 3.64
C ALA A 182 -1.88 5.80 4.23
N MET A 183 -1.21 5.48 5.35
CA MET A 183 -1.37 4.21 6.06
C MET A 183 -2.78 4.06 6.63
N ILE A 184 -3.36 5.13 7.19
CA ILE A 184 -4.74 5.14 7.66
C ILE A 184 -5.70 4.90 6.49
N LEU A 185 -5.52 5.60 5.36
CA LEU A 185 -6.36 5.37 4.19
C LEU A 185 -6.20 3.95 3.63
N ARG A 186 -4.96 3.43 3.59
CA ARG A 186 -4.69 2.03 3.21
C ARG A 186 -5.46 1.05 4.10
N TYR A 187 -5.42 1.25 5.42
CA TYR A 187 -6.20 0.44 6.35
C TYR A 187 -7.69 0.46 5.99
N CYS A 188 -8.24 1.63 5.70
CA CYS A 188 -9.67 1.79 5.36
C CYS A 188 -10.08 1.03 4.10
N ILE A 189 -9.20 0.95 3.07
CA ILE A 189 -9.55 0.40 1.76
C ILE A 189 -9.08 -1.04 1.51
N GLU A 190 -8.05 -1.53 2.27
CA GLU A 190 -7.46 -2.84 2.05
C GLU A 190 -7.59 -3.80 3.25
N THR A 191 -7.65 -3.27 4.47
CA THR A 191 -7.49 -4.11 5.67
C THR A 191 -8.76 -4.21 6.50
N SER A 192 -9.52 -3.14 6.60
CA SER A 192 -10.74 -3.09 7.40
C SER A 192 -11.82 -4.03 6.86
N SER A 193 -12.54 -4.71 7.75
CA SER A 193 -13.74 -5.48 7.39
C SER A 193 -14.87 -4.62 6.81
N LYS A 194 -14.74 -3.29 6.89
CA LYS A 194 -15.69 -2.28 6.38
C LYS A 194 -15.16 -1.54 5.15
N ALA A 195 -14.12 -2.08 4.50
CA ALA A 195 -13.50 -1.43 3.34
C ALA A 195 -14.49 -1.16 2.21
N GLU A 196 -15.35 -2.11 1.90
CA GLU A 196 -16.38 -1.96 0.84
C GLU A 196 -17.37 -0.82 1.17
N THR A 197 -17.92 -0.80 2.37
CA THR A 197 -18.83 0.26 2.81
C THR A 197 -18.14 1.63 2.87
N PHE A 198 -16.87 1.66 3.33
CA PHE A 198 -16.08 2.89 3.32
C PHE A 198 -15.90 3.43 1.90
N LEU A 199 -15.57 2.57 0.94
CA LEU A 199 -15.43 2.95 -0.48
C LEU A 199 -16.77 3.38 -1.09
N GLU A 200 -17.88 2.70 -0.77
CA GLU A 200 -19.22 3.12 -1.20
C GLU A 200 -19.52 4.55 -0.76
N ILE A 201 -19.35 4.86 0.53
CA ILE A 201 -19.62 6.20 1.07
C ILE A 201 -18.69 7.24 0.41
N THR A 202 -17.39 7.01 0.42
CA THR A 202 -16.40 8.02 0.00
C THR A 202 -16.30 8.17 -1.50
N GLY A 203 -16.70 7.17 -2.28
CA GLY A 203 -16.81 7.18 -3.73
C GLY A 203 -18.13 7.75 -4.26
N THR A 204 -19.13 7.92 -3.39
CA THR A 204 -20.42 8.52 -3.76
C THR A 204 -20.25 9.97 -4.16
N LYS A 205 -20.80 10.36 -5.32
CA LYS A 205 -20.71 11.74 -5.84
C LYS A 205 -21.75 12.68 -5.23
N THR A 206 -22.98 12.20 -5.10
CA THR A 206 -24.10 12.93 -4.50
C THR A 206 -24.91 11.99 -3.63
N TYR A 207 -25.40 12.46 -2.51
CA TYR A 207 -26.22 11.69 -1.60
C TYR A 207 -27.31 12.55 -0.99
N GLU A 208 -28.53 12.02 -0.88
CA GLU A 208 -29.68 12.73 -0.40
C GLU A 208 -30.33 11.94 0.75
N PHE A 209 -30.72 12.64 1.81
CA PHE A 209 -31.36 12.02 2.96
C PHE A 209 -32.28 13.02 3.69
N GLN A 210 -33.07 12.51 4.61
CA GLN A 210 -33.98 13.31 5.41
C GLN A 210 -33.77 13.04 6.89
N GLU A 211 -34.04 14.07 7.70
CA GLU A 211 -34.23 13.90 9.13
C GLU A 211 -35.43 12.96 9.39
N LEU A 212 -35.36 12.12 10.42
CA LEU A 212 -36.32 11.02 10.62
C LEU A 212 -37.77 11.48 10.77
N ASN A 213 -38.01 12.70 11.25
CA ASN A 213 -39.37 13.30 11.31
C ASN A 213 -39.73 14.02 10.00
N GLN A 214 -38.94 13.89 8.95
CA GLN A 214 -39.14 14.46 7.60
C GLN A 214 -39.25 15.99 7.55
N LYS A 215 -38.75 16.69 8.56
CA LYS A 215 -38.79 18.17 8.65
C LYS A 215 -37.66 18.83 7.85
N ARG A 216 -36.65 18.05 7.50
CA ARG A 216 -35.44 18.57 6.85
C ARG A 216 -34.92 17.60 5.81
N TYR A 217 -34.64 18.14 4.64
CA TYR A 217 -34.00 17.48 3.54
C TYR A 217 -32.56 17.96 3.41
N VAL A 218 -31.63 17.05 3.20
CA VAL A 218 -30.19 17.32 3.08
C VAL A 218 -29.69 16.70 1.79
N MET A 219 -29.00 17.50 0.98
CA MET A 219 -28.29 17.05 -0.21
C MET A 219 -26.80 17.28 0.00
N CYS A 220 -26.01 16.25 -0.22
CA CYS A 220 -24.56 16.28 -0.10
C CYS A 220 -23.90 16.07 -1.46
N GLN A 221 -22.88 16.89 -1.77
CA GLN A 221 -22.03 16.76 -2.95
C GLN A 221 -20.61 16.49 -2.54
N ASN A 222 -19.98 15.49 -3.15
CA ASN A 222 -18.59 15.14 -2.81
C ASN A 222 -17.60 16.18 -3.32
N HIS A 223 -16.80 16.73 -2.42
CA HIS A 223 -15.78 17.73 -2.73
C HIS A 223 -14.49 17.13 -3.31
N ASN A 224 -14.40 15.79 -3.48
CA ASN A 224 -13.32 15.13 -4.18
C ASN A 224 -13.51 15.25 -5.70
N SER A 225 -12.94 16.29 -6.31
CA SER A 225 -13.07 16.50 -7.75
C SER A 225 -12.42 15.38 -8.58
N LEU A 226 -11.47 14.62 -8.06
CA LEU A 226 -10.83 13.52 -8.79
C LEU A 226 -11.80 12.40 -9.13
N LEU A 227 -12.91 12.21 -8.39
CA LEU A 227 -13.96 11.25 -8.73
C LEU A 227 -14.58 11.48 -10.14
N SER A 228 -14.46 12.68 -10.67
CA SER A 228 -14.98 13.04 -11.99
C SER A 228 -13.89 13.43 -12.98
N SER A 229 -12.68 13.77 -12.52
CA SER A 229 -11.62 14.34 -13.34
C SER A 229 -10.38 13.46 -13.48
N TYR A 230 -10.24 12.40 -12.69
CA TYR A 230 -9.11 11.46 -12.77
C TYR A 230 -9.62 10.02 -12.85
N GLU A 231 -9.29 9.34 -13.95
CA GLU A 231 -9.73 7.98 -14.21
C GLU A 231 -9.22 7.00 -13.14
N GLY A 232 -10.13 6.16 -12.66
CA GLY A 232 -9.82 5.16 -11.66
C GLY A 232 -9.90 5.65 -10.21
N THR A 233 -10.23 6.93 -9.95
CA THR A 233 -10.40 7.41 -8.56
C THR A 233 -11.52 6.64 -7.86
N ILE A 234 -11.20 6.04 -6.70
CA ILE A 234 -12.12 5.23 -5.92
C ILE A 234 -12.55 5.87 -4.59
N THR A 235 -11.73 6.77 -4.04
CA THR A 235 -12.00 7.42 -2.74
C THR A 235 -11.19 8.69 -2.58
N GLY A 236 -11.54 9.52 -1.61
CA GLY A 236 -10.72 10.64 -1.14
C GLY A 236 -11.46 11.58 -0.20
N LYS A 237 -10.66 12.29 0.60
CA LYS A 237 -11.13 13.31 1.53
C LYS A 237 -10.27 14.57 1.43
N THR A 238 -10.92 15.71 1.26
CA THR A 238 -10.29 17.04 1.31
C THR A 238 -10.27 17.58 2.73
N GLY A 239 -9.30 18.46 3.02
CA GLY A 239 -9.23 19.22 4.26
C GLY A 239 -8.71 20.63 4.02
N PHE A 240 -9.11 21.56 4.87
CA PHE A 240 -8.57 22.91 4.94
C PHE A 240 -8.80 23.52 6.32
N THR A 241 -7.76 24.04 6.93
CA THR A 241 -7.79 25.07 7.98
C THR A 241 -6.71 26.10 7.65
N SER A 242 -6.75 27.27 8.30
CA SER A 242 -5.71 28.28 8.10
C SER A 242 -4.32 27.79 8.51
N LYS A 243 -4.23 26.93 9.55
CA LYS A 243 -2.99 26.29 10.03
C LYS A 243 -2.51 25.20 9.08
N ALA A 244 -3.43 24.31 8.64
CA ALA A 244 -3.09 23.16 7.81
C ALA A 244 -2.82 23.50 6.35
N GLY A 245 -3.40 24.59 5.83
CA GLY A 245 -3.50 24.78 4.39
C GLY A 245 -4.41 23.74 3.73
N TYR A 246 -4.31 23.58 2.42
CA TYR A 246 -5.09 22.55 1.70
C TYR A 246 -4.47 21.17 1.86
N CYS A 247 -5.27 20.21 2.32
CA CYS A 247 -4.92 18.80 2.49
C CYS A 247 -5.81 17.90 1.62
N PHE A 248 -5.29 16.74 1.25
CA PHE A 248 -6.03 15.71 0.55
C PHE A 248 -5.43 14.33 0.82
N ALA A 249 -6.28 13.34 1.03
CA ALA A 249 -5.89 11.93 0.94
C ALA A 249 -6.89 11.21 0.04
N GLY A 250 -6.39 10.38 -0.86
CA GLY A 250 -7.24 9.67 -1.81
C GLY A 250 -6.53 8.50 -2.48
N ALA A 251 -7.30 7.69 -3.19
CA ALA A 251 -6.78 6.55 -3.93
C ALA A 251 -7.42 6.43 -5.30
N ALA A 252 -6.65 5.89 -6.23
CA ALA A 252 -7.10 5.52 -7.56
C ALA A 252 -6.65 4.09 -7.90
N LYS A 253 -7.48 3.37 -8.66
CA LYS A 253 -7.23 1.99 -9.12
C LYS A 253 -7.31 1.90 -10.63
N ARG A 254 -6.28 1.29 -11.24
CA ARG A 254 -6.26 0.96 -12.68
C ARG A 254 -5.71 -0.46 -12.84
N GLY A 255 -6.55 -1.38 -13.31
CA GLY A 255 -6.23 -2.81 -13.33
C GLY A 255 -5.95 -3.33 -11.91
N GLU A 256 -4.82 -3.96 -11.73
CA GLU A 256 -4.38 -4.48 -10.43
C GLU A 256 -3.68 -3.44 -9.55
N LYS A 257 -3.27 -2.30 -10.11
CA LYS A 257 -2.57 -1.24 -9.35
C LYS A 257 -3.55 -0.35 -8.62
N THR A 258 -3.40 -0.24 -7.31
CA THR A 258 -4.09 0.76 -6.48
C THR A 258 -3.06 1.70 -5.86
N MET A 259 -3.14 2.99 -6.22
CA MET A 259 -2.24 4.03 -5.74
C MET A 259 -2.94 4.91 -4.71
N ILE A 260 -2.30 5.07 -3.55
CA ILE A 260 -2.74 5.96 -2.49
C ILE A 260 -1.86 7.19 -2.48
N ILE A 261 -2.48 8.36 -2.35
CA ILE A 261 -1.76 9.63 -2.14
C ILE A 261 -2.25 10.31 -0.87
N ALA A 262 -1.33 10.96 -0.17
CA ALA A 262 -1.65 11.88 0.91
C ALA A 262 -0.82 13.16 0.77
N LEU A 263 -1.50 14.30 0.84
CA LEU A 263 -0.98 15.64 0.62
C LEU A 263 -1.34 16.53 1.81
N LEU A 264 -0.35 17.10 2.46
CA LEU A 264 -0.51 17.99 3.60
C LEU A 264 0.11 19.33 3.27
N GLY A 265 -0.57 20.43 3.60
CA GLY A 265 -0.08 21.76 3.38
C GLY A 265 0.14 22.13 1.90
N ALA A 266 -0.80 21.79 1.01
CA ALA A 266 -0.72 22.11 -0.42
C ALA A 266 -1.10 23.58 -0.70
N GLY A 267 -0.37 24.53 -0.08
CA GLY A 267 -0.65 25.95 -0.12
C GLY A 267 -1.84 26.38 0.75
N GLY A 268 -1.96 27.70 0.95
CA GLY A 268 -3.08 28.34 1.63
C GLY A 268 -4.03 29.03 0.66
N TYR A 269 -5.03 29.74 1.20
CA TYR A 269 -5.92 30.58 0.39
C TYR A 269 -5.11 31.63 -0.41
N PRO A 270 -5.42 31.84 -1.73
CA PRO A 270 -6.52 31.28 -2.50
C PRO A 270 -6.18 30.00 -3.32
N HIS A 271 -5.08 29.33 -3.07
CA HIS A 271 -4.48 28.31 -3.93
C HIS A 271 -5.10 26.91 -3.80
N LYS A 272 -6.43 26.79 -3.73
CA LYS A 272 -7.16 25.52 -3.55
C LYS A 272 -6.90 24.45 -4.62
N SER A 273 -6.37 24.86 -5.80
CA SER A 273 -6.08 23.93 -6.91
C SER A 273 -4.73 23.22 -6.77
N TYR A 274 -3.84 23.66 -5.87
CA TYR A 274 -2.50 23.10 -5.74
C TYR A 274 -2.51 21.61 -5.36
N LYS A 275 -3.38 21.21 -4.42
CA LYS A 275 -3.55 19.82 -4.05
C LYS A 275 -3.94 18.92 -5.23
N TRP A 276 -4.72 19.44 -6.20
CA TRP A 276 -5.11 18.68 -7.39
C TRP A 276 -3.95 18.52 -8.36
N LYS A 277 -3.14 19.58 -8.56
CA LYS A 277 -1.94 19.52 -9.40
C LYS A 277 -0.95 18.50 -8.87
N ASP A 278 -0.72 18.49 -7.56
CA ASP A 278 0.16 17.52 -6.91
C ASP A 278 -0.42 16.10 -6.99
N ALA A 279 -1.74 15.95 -6.80
CA ALA A 279 -2.42 14.67 -6.93
C ALA A 279 -2.26 14.05 -8.32
N TYR A 280 -2.48 14.82 -9.38
CA TYR A 280 -2.27 14.38 -10.76
C TYR A 280 -0.82 13.92 -10.98
N GLN A 281 0.16 14.74 -10.59
CA GLN A 281 1.57 14.41 -10.78
C GLN A 281 1.96 13.11 -10.09
N LEU A 282 1.50 12.89 -8.84
CA LEU A 282 1.82 11.68 -8.09
C LEU A 282 1.14 10.44 -8.68
N LEU A 283 -0.13 10.53 -9.00
CA LEU A 283 -0.89 9.40 -9.57
C LEU A 283 -0.38 9.05 -10.96
N ASP A 284 -0.12 10.04 -11.83
CA ASP A 284 0.44 9.82 -13.17
C ASP A 284 1.81 9.17 -13.09
N TYR A 285 2.68 9.62 -12.17
CA TYR A 285 3.96 8.99 -11.90
C TYR A 285 3.80 7.52 -11.44
N GLY A 286 2.88 7.26 -10.50
CA GLY A 286 2.64 5.92 -9.98
C GLY A 286 2.13 4.95 -11.05
N PHE A 287 1.14 5.37 -11.84
CA PHE A 287 0.57 4.51 -12.88
C PHE A 287 1.49 4.36 -14.09
N GLY A 288 2.26 5.41 -14.43
CA GLY A 288 3.08 5.44 -15.63
C GLY A 288 4.45 4.78 -15.46
N GLU A 289 5.08 4.93 -14.30
CA GLU A 289 6.47 4.52 -14.12
C GLU A 289 6.64 3.21 -13.33
N PHE A 290 5.60 2.70 -12.69
CA PHE A 290 5.65 1.47 -11.93
C PHE A 290 4.87 0.36 -12.63
N SER A 291 5.48 -0.83 -12.69
CA SER A 291 4.86 -2.05 -13.26
C SER A 291 5.06 -3.25 -12.34
N TYR A 292 4.12 -4.18 -12.37
CA TYR A 292 4.31 -5.47 -11.74
C TYR A 292 5.26 -6.33 -12.56
N GLU A 293 6.34 -6.78 -11.92
CA GLU A 293 7.32 -7.68 -12.50
C GLU A 293 7.26 -9.04 -11.80
N THR A 294 7.37 -10.13 -12.58
CA THR A 294 7.48 -11.47 -12.03
C THR A 294 8.91 -11.74 -11.58
N ILE A 295 9.09 -12.05 -10.31
CA ILE A 295 10.39 -12.25 -9.68
C ILE A 295 10.49 -13.70 -9.22
N GLY A 296 11.71 -14.26 -9.27
CA GLY A 296 11.99 -15.61 -8.81
C GLY A 296 12.32 -16.57 -9.95
N LYS A 297 12.40 -17.84 -9.60
CA LYS A 297 12.66 -18.96 -10.52
C LYS A 297 11.61 -20.03 -10.29
N GLU A 298 11.17 -20.65 -11.36
CA GLU A 298 10.23 -21.79 -11.29
C GLU A 298 10.87 -23.04 -10.69
N GLN A 299 12.17 -23.20 -10.89
CA GLN A 299 12.92 -24.38 -10.41
C GLN A 299 14.24 -23.95 -9.77
N TRP A 300 14.59 -24.64 -8.70
CA TRP A 300 15.84 -24.48 -7.97
C TRP A 300 16.62 -25.78 -7.98
N ILE A 301 17.92 -25.67 -8.30
CA ILE A 301 18.87 -26.79 -8.25
C ILE A 301 19.93 -26.41 -7.20
N PHE A 302 20.03 -27.24 -6.16
CA PHE A 302 21.00 -27.07 -5.10
C PHE A 302 22.08 -28.15 -5.15
N GLN A 303 23.28 -27.80 -4.68
CA GLN A 303 24.27 -28.79 -4.29
C GLN A 303 23.85 -29.43 -2.97
N GLU A 304 24.19 -30.72 -2.81
CA GLU A 304 23.96 -31.43 -1.55
C GLU A 304 24.84 -30.86 -0.43
N ILE A 305 24.34 -30.85 0.79
CA ILE A 305 25.08 -30.35 1.95
C ILE A 305 25.85 -31.52 2.59
N PRO A 306 27.17 -31.38 2.88
CA PRO A 306 27.93 -32.35 3.64
C PRO A 306 27.32 -32.60 5.02
N VAL A 307 27.29 -33.88 5.47
CA VAL A 307 26.80 -34.29 6.78
C VAL A 307 27.93 -34.95 7.57
N ALA A 308 28.37 -34.27 8.61
CA ALA A 308 29.37 -34.84 9.55
C ALA A 308 28.72 -35.94 10.40
N ASP A 309 29.49 -37.02 10.63
CA ASP A 309 29.06 -38.19 11.40
C ASP A 309 27.78 -38.89 10.91
N GLY A 310 27.38 -38.67 9.66
CA GLY A 310 26.19 -39.25 9.05
C GLY A 310 26.43 -40.66 8.47
N MET A 311 25.35 -41.44 8.32
CA MET A 311 25.33 -42.66 7.53
C MET A 311 25.52 -42.39 6.04
N LYS A 312 25.04 -41.24 5.58
CA LYS A 312 25.32 -40.63 4.27
C LYS A 312 26.26 -39.46 4.42
N GLU A 313 27.12 -39.23 3.44
CA GLU A 313 28.12 -38.13 3.46
C GLU A 313 27.50 -36.77 3.15
N THR A 314 26.36 -36.76 2.48
CA THR A 314 25.62 -35.58 2.06
C THR A 314 24.13 -35.77 2.25
N VAL A 315 23.37 -34.68 2.21
CA VAL A 315 21.92 -34.64 2.21
C VAL A 315 21.42 -33.74 1.10
N LYS A 316 20.40 -34.17 0.40
CA LYS A 316 19.68 -33.35 -0.58
C LYS A 316 18.86 -32.30 0.14
N ILE A 317 18.78 -31.13 -0.49
CA ILE A 317 17.98 -30.01 0.00
C ILE A 317 17.00 -29.55 -1.07
N ASN A 318 15.91 -28.98 -0.63
CA ASN A 318 14.84 -28.44 -1.46
C ASN A 318 14.38 -27.08 -0.88
N THR A 319 13.45 -26.40 -1.57
CA THR A 319 12.90 -25.13 -1.15
C THR A 319 11.41 -25.05 -1.45
N ASP A 320 10.70 -24.19 -0.70
CA ASP A 320 9.33 -23.76 -0.99
C ASP A 320 9.26 -22.50 -1.88
N ALA A 321 10.42 -22.04 -2.38
CA ALA A 321 10.50 -20.85 -3.21
C ALA A 321 9.70 -21.00 -4.52
N LYS A 322 8.93 -19.96 -4.78
CA LYS A 322 8.10 -19.81 -5.98
C LYS A 322 8.30 -18.43 -6.60
N THR A 323 7.80 -18.23 -7.80
CA THR A 323 7.69 -16.89 -8.38
C THR A 323 6.64 -16.07 -7.65
N PHE A 324 6.86 -14.76 -7.57
CA PHE A 324 5.91 -13.80 -7.04
C PHE A 324 5.96 -12.52 -7.87
N THR A 325 4.92 -11.71 -7.80
CA THR A 325 4.87 -10.41 -8.47
C THR A 325 5.19 -9.31 -7.48
N TYR A 326 5.91 -8.28 -7.94
CA TYR A 326 6.22 -7.12 -7.13
C TYR A 326 6.23 -5.85 -7.98
N LEU A 327 5.71 -4.76 -7.45
CA LEU A 327 5.65 -3.48 -8.15
C LEU A 327 7.03 -2.82 -8.15
N LEU A 328 7.63 -2.63 -9.34
CA LEU A 328 8.95 -2.01 -9.52
C LEU A 328 8.85 -0.71 -10.31
N GLY A 329 9.68 0.23 -9.94
CA GLY A 329 9.83 1.53 -10.61
C GLY A 329 11.11 1.64 -11.42
N PRO A 330 11.34 2.80 -12.07
CA PRO A 330 12.51 3.03 -12.90
C PRO A 330 13.83 2.80 -12.17
N GLY A 331 14.69 1.96 -12.75
CA GLY A 331 16.02 1.68 -12.21
C GLY A 331 16.06 0.80 -10.96
N GLU A 332 14.94 0.30 -10.50
CA GLU A 332 14.88 -0.64 -9.39
C GLU A 332 15.23 -2.06 -9.87
N ALA A 333 16.09 -2.74 -9.12
CA ALA A 333 16.48 -4.11 -9.39
C ALA A 333 16.42 -4.94 -8.10
N VAL A 334 15.74 -6.08 -8.17
CA VAL A 334 15.64 -7.02 -7.06
C VAL A 334 16.85 -7.95 -7.07
N GLN A 335 17.53 -8.05 -5.94
CA GLN A 335 18.64 -8.96 -5.73
C GLN A 335 18.16 -10.23 -5.04
N CYS A 336 18.47 -11.40 -5.63
CA CYS A 336 18.23 -12.69 -5.01
C CYS A 336 19.49 -13.16 -4.27
N LYS A 337 19.34 -13.52 -3.00
CA LYS A 337 20.40 -14.06 -2.15
C LYS A 337 19.99 -15.41 -1.58
N VAL A 338 20.99 -16.31 -1.50
CA VAL A 338 20.81 -17.67 -0.98
C VAL A 338 21.79 -17.88 0.18
N GLU A 339 21.27 -18.19 1.34
CA GLU A 339 22.03 -18.51 2.53
C GLU A 339 21.69 -19.95 2.95
N VAL A 340 22.66 -20.86 2.89
CA VAL A 340 22.49 -22.28 3.22
C VAL A 340 23.66 -22.71 4.10
N ALA A 341 23.39 -23.61 5.05
CA ALA A 341 24.41 -24.21 5.90
C ALA A 341 25.48 -24.90 5.04
N LYS A 342 26.75 -24.64 5.36
CA LYS A 342 27.89 -25.26 4.63
C LYS A 342 28.08 -26.73 4.98
N GLN A 343 27.65 -27.15 6.17
CA GLN A 343 27.75 -28.51 6.70
C GLN A 343 26.68 -28.72 7.78
N LEU A 344 26.16 -29.92 7.91
CA LEU A 344 25.25 -30.34 8.97
C LEU A 344 25.91 -31.44 9.84
N GLN A 345 25.38 -31.59 11.05
CA GLN A 345 25.76 -32.65 11.99
C GLN A 345 24.65 -33.68 12.09
N ALA A 346 24.98 -34.96 11.89
CA ALA A 346 24.01 -36.03 12.07
C ALA A 346 23.58 -36.22 13.55
N PRO A 347 22.33 -36.59 13.82
CA PRO A 347 21.27 -36.95 12.83
C PRO A 347 20.67 -35.70 12.16
N VAL A 348 20.28 -35.84 10.90
CA VAL A 348 19.57 -34.80 10.13
C VAL A 348 18.17 -35.34 9.84
N GLU A 349 17.17 -34.58 10.16
CA GLU A 349 15.77 -34.92 9.90
C GLU A 349 15.31 -34.33 8.54
N LYS A 350 14.39 -35.01 7.88
CA LYS A 350 13.70 -34.48 6.71
C LYS A 350 12.90 -33.23 7.09
N ASN A 351 12.84 -32.24 6.20
CA ASN A 351 12.20 -30.92 6.40
C ASN A 351 12.87 -30.04 7.47
N MET A 352 14.08 -30.38 7.91
CA MET A 352 14.88 -29.51 8.76
C MET A 352 15.28 -28.24 7.97
N VAL A 353 14.95 -27.05 8.48
CA VAL A 353 15.33 -25.79 7.85
C VAL A 353 16.85 -25.60 7.96
N VAL A 354 17.54 -25.48 6.83
CA VAL A 354 18.99 -25.38 6.71
C VAL A 354 19.46 -24.11 6.02
N GLY A 355 18.53 -23.27 5.61
CA GLY A 355 18.83 -22.02 4.94
C GLY A 355 17.60 -21.25 4.53
N ARG A 356 17.84 -20.19 3.78
CA ARG A 356 16.81 -19.35 3.17
C ARG A 356 17.25 -18.82 1.82
N ILE A 357 16.26 -18.55 0.96
CA ILE A 357 16.36 -17.71 -0.21
C ILE A 357 15.62 -16.43 0.10
N TYR A 358 16.21 -15.28 -0.16
CA TYR A 358 15.51 -14.01 0.03
C TYR A 358 15.80 -13.03 -1.08
N TYR A 359 14.84 -12.15 -1.30
CA TYR A 359 14.87 -11.14 -2.33
C TYR A 359 14.93 -9.77 -1.67
N GLU A 360 15.89 -8.96 -2.08
CA GLU A 360 16.10 -7.60 -1.56
C GLU A 360 15.85 -6.55 -2.63
N LEU A 361 15.18 -5.49 -2.23
CA LEU A 361 15.04 -4.26 -2.99
C LEU A 361 15.51 -3.09 -2.13
N ASN A 362 16.49 -2.33 -2.61
CA ASN A 362 17.04 -1.17 -1.88
C ASN A 362 17.48 -1.51 -0.43
N GLY A 363 18.06 -2.70 -0.22
CA GLY A 363 18.55 -3.17 1.09
C GLY A 363 17.45 -3.65 2.05
N LYS A 364 16.20 -3.77 1.60
CA LYS A 364 15.10 -4.35 2.37
C LYS A 364 14.68 -5.68 1.79
N ILE A 365 14.48 -6.68 2.66
CA ILE A 365 13.90 -7.97 2.25
C ILE A 365 12.43 -7.73 1.90
N ILE A 366 12.07 -8.10 0.66
CA ILE A 366 10.70 -7.98 0.14
C ILE A 366 9.98 -9.34 0.13
N GLU A 367 10.72 -10.45 0.04
CA GLU A 367 10.18 -11.79 0.09
C GLU A 367 11.26 -12.78 0.56
N GLN A 368 10.87 -13.86 1.24
CA GLN A 368 11.79 -14.92 1.66
C GLN A 368 11.13 -16.29 1.70
N PHE A 369 11.95 -17.31 1.39
CA PHE A 369 11.57 -18.70 1.33
C PHE A 369 12.55 -19.56 2.12
N LYS A 370 12.09 -20.73 2.60
CA LYS A 370 12.91 -21.67 3.36
C LYS A 370 13.68 -22.61 2.42
N VAL A 371 14.85 -23.02 2.85
CA VAL A 371 15.58 -24.15 2.28
C VAL A 371 15.62 -25.24 3.35
N PHE A 372 15.25 -26.45 3.00
CA PHE A 372 15.11 -27.55 3.95
C PHE A 372 15.68 -28.86 3.37
N THR A 373 16.00 -29.79 4.25
CA THR A 373 16.48 -31.13 3.89
C THR A 373 15.35 -31.97 3.30
N ASP A 374 15.67 -32.78 2.26
CA ASP A 374 14.68 -33.62 1.58
C ASP A 374 14.60 -35.07 2.11
N GLU A 375 15.56 -35.44 2.94
CA GLU A 375 15.65 -36.79 3.48
C GLU A 375 16.24 -36.82 4.90
N ASN A 376 16.06 -37.96 5.60
CA ASN A 376 16.72 -38.22 6.88
C ASN A 376 18.14 -38.73 6.67
N VAL A 377 19.07 -38.33 7.52
CA VAL A 377 20.42 -38.90 7.63
C VAL A 377 20.70 -39.28 9.06
N GLU A 378 20.72 -40.57 9.33
CA GLU A 378 20.99 -41.11 10.65
C GLU A 378 22.46 -40.93 11.04
N LYS A 379 22.74 -40.91 12.34
CA LYS A 379 24.11 -40.86 12.88
C LYS A 379 24.83 -42.18 12.60
N SER A 380 26.05 -42.09 12.08
CA SER A 380 26.91 -43.26 11.85
C SER A 380 27.31 -43.93 13.14
N THR A 381 27.14 -45.25 13.24
CA THR A 381 27.60 -46.03 14.37
C THR A 381 29.13 -46.24 14.33
N PHE A 382 29.72 -46.58 15.48
CA PHE A 382 31.17 -46.90 15.57
C PHE A 382 31.57 -48.00 14.55
N TRP A 383 30.74 -49.06 14.40
CA TRP A 383 30.99 -50.12 13.47
C TRP A 383 30.98 -49.71 12.01
N ASN A 384 30.12 -48.78 11.65
CA ASN A 384 30.05 -48.28 10.27
C ASN A 384 31.27 -47.39 9.97
N ARG A 385 31.77 -46.59 10.94
CA ARG A 385 32.99 -45.80 10.80
C ARG A 385 34.24 -46.70 10.64
N SER A 386 34.33 -47.76 11.43
CA SER A 386 35.43 -48.71 11.37
C SER A 386 35.46 -49.47 10.03
N ARG A 387 34.28 -49.87 9.50
CA ARG A 387 34.20 -50.52 8.18
C ARG A 387 34.58 -49.56 7.04
N LYS A 388 34.19 -48.27 7.13
CA LYS A 388 34.58 -47.28 6.14
C LYS A 388 36.08 -47.00 6.16
N TRP A 389 36.67 -46.90 7.31
CA TRP A 389 38.11 -46.75 7.51
C TRP A 389 38.89 -47.93 6.92
N LEU A 390 38.49 -49.16 7.19
CA LEU A 390 39.08 -50.38 6.60
C LEU A 390 38.98 -50.40 5.08
N ARG A 391 37.85 -50.00 4.51
CA ARG A 391 37.66 -49.92 3.08
C ARG A 391 38.60 -48.87 2.43
N ASN A 392 38.72 -47.68 3.04
CA ASN A 392 39.63 -46.64 2.55
C ASN A 392 41.08 -47.10 2.56
N ILE A 393 41.50 -47.87 3.60
CA ILE A 393 42.85 -48.50 3.64
C ILE A 393 42.99 -49.50 2.51
N GLN A 394 41.99 -50.33 2.29
CA GLN A 394 42.00 -51.33 1.23
C GLN A 394 42.13 -50.71 -0.17
N ASP A 395 41.37 -49.66 -0.42
CA ASP A 395 41.42 -48.89 -1.68
C ASP A 395 42.79 -48.20 -1.85
N PHE A 396 43.36 -47.63 -0.79
CA PHE A 396 44.70 -47.05 -0.79
C PHE A 396 45.78 -48.08 -1.08
N VAL A 397 45.72 -49.24 -0.48
CA VAL A 397 46.64 -50.33 -0.73
C VAL A 397 46.52 -50.87 -2.17
N LEU A 398 45.30 -51.02 -2.69
CA LEU A 398 45.07 -51.40 -4.10
C LEU A 398 45.58 -50.33 -5.08
N TYR A 399 45.48 -49.05 -4.76
CA TYR A 399 46.06 -47.98 -5.52
C TYR A 399 47.60 -48.07 -5.58
N LEU A 400 48.26 -48.37 -4.44
CA LEU A 400 49.70 -48.53 -4.36
C LEU A 400 50.21 -49.78 -5.12
N ILE A 401 49.43 -50.86 -5.18
CA ILE A 401 49.77 -52.11 -5.89
C ILE A 401 49.63 -51.94 -7.42
N LYS A 402 48.77 -51.01 -7.90
CA LYS A 402 48.53 -50.75 -9.31
C LYS A 402 49.49 -49.70 -9.91
N LYS A 403 50.36 -49.07 -9.11
CA LYS A 403 51.46 -48.24 -9.53
C LYS A 403 52.78 -49.01 -9.50
#